data_59b59806996559c1d980d1c979c14dfc
#
_entry.id   59b59806996559c1d980d1c979c14dfc
#
_cell.length_a   1.000
_cell.length_b   1.000
_cell.length_c   1.000
_cell.angle_alpha   90.00
_cell.angle_beta   90.00
_cell.angle_gamma   90.00
#
_symmetry.space_group_name_H-M   'P 1'
#
loop_
_entity.id
_entity.type
_entity.pdbx_description
1 polymer ?
#
loop_
_entity_poly.entity_id
_entity_poly.type
_entity_poly.pdbx_seq_one_letter_code
_entity_poly.pdbx_strand_id
1 'polypeptide(L)'
;IEAEWSEDLLQNQKMYMTEINIYANDSKGLVFSLSKIFNEENINLTGMNVRVNKQGKATVSVKFEIRSKEQLNKLIAKIRNVEGIIDIERTTG
;
A
#
# COMPACT_ATOMS: atom_id res chain seq x y z
N ILE A 1 -26.40 23.18 4.17
CA ILE A 1 -26.56 22.74 2.80
C ILE A 1 -25.20 22.35 2.24
N GLU A 2 -24.24 23.21 2.43
CA GLU A 2 -22.90 22.89 2.00
C GLU A 2 -22.38 21.68 2.73
N ALA A 3 -22.81 21.50 3.96
CA ALA A 3 -22.43 20.32 4.70
C ALA A 3 -22.95 19.07 4.03
N GLU A 4 -24.15 19.13 3.51
CA GLU A 4 -24.71 18.01 2.78
C GLU A 4 -23.90 17.70 1.53
N TRP A 5 -23.48 18.75 0.88
CA TRP A 5 -22.62 18.60 -0.27
C TRP A 5 -21.38 17.81 0.07
N SER A 6 -20.76 18.20 1.16
CA SER A 6 -19.54 17.53 1.58
C SER A 6 -19.78 16.06 1.87
N GLU A 7 -20.90 15.76 2.48
CA GLU A 7 -21.23 14.37 2.78
C GLU A 7 -21.41 13.56 1.51
N ASP A 8 -22.09 14.14 0.52
CA ASP A 8 -22.27 13.43 -0.73
C ASP A 8 -20.94 13.18 -1.40
N LEU A 9 -20.07 14.16 -1.37
CA LEU A 9 -18.75 13.99 -1.95
C LEU A 9 -17.97 12.88 -1.25
N LEU A 10 -18.08 12.83 0.07
CA LEU A 10 -17.40 11.80 0.84
C LEU A 10 -17.90 10.42 0.47
N GLN A 11 -19.20 10.29 0.28
CA GLN A 11 -19.77 9.00 -0.10
C GLN A 11 -19.30 8.58 -1.48
N ASN A 12 -19.23 9.54 -2.40
CA ASN A 12 -18.76 9.24 -3.74
C ASN A 12 -17.28 8.90 -3.77
N GLN A 13 -16.55 9.44 -2.81
CA GLN A 13 -15.12 9.19 -2.71
C GLN A 13 -14.81 8.14 -1.67
N LYS A 14 -15.64 7.14 -1.62
CA LYS A 14 -15.46 6.04 -0.70
C LYS A 14 -14.06 5.48 -0.79
N MET A 15 -13.44 5.30 0.36
CA MET A 15 -12.13 4.70 0.42
C MET A 15 -12.25 3.20 0.63
N TYR A 16 -11.38 2.46 -0.02
CA TYR A 16 -11.39 1.01 0.08
C TYR A 16 -10.17 0.56 0.86
N MET A 17 -10.40 -0.31 1.83
CA MET A 17 -9.31 -0.95 2.55
C MET A 17 -8.70 -2.02 1.66
N THR A 18 -7.40 -1.96 1.54
CA THR A 18 -6.66 -2.90 0.70
C THR A 18 -5.45 -3.41 1.46
N GLU A 19 -5.16 -4.66 1.28
CA GLU A 19 -3.98 -5.26 1.89
C GLU A 19 -3.18 -5.97 0.81
N ILE A 20 -1.87 -5.77 0.84
CA ILE A 20 -0.98 -6.46 -0.08
C ILE A 20 0.19 -7.04 0.70
N ASN A 21 0.72 -8.13 0.17
CA ASN A 21 1.93 -8.75 0.69
C ASN A 21 3.05 -8.51 -0.30
N ILE A 22 4.15 -7.98 0.20
CA ILE A 22 5.30 -7.67 -0.64
C ILE A 22 6.45 -8.60 -0.23
N TYR A 23 6.96 -9.34 -1.19
CA TYR A 23 8.05 -10.27 -0.95
C TYR A 23 9.34 -9.66 -1.46
N ALA A 24 10.34 -9.62 -0.60
CA ALA A 24 11.61 -8.98 -0.93
C ALA A 24 12.76 -9.66 -0.22
N ASN A 25 13.97 -9.37 -0.71
CA ASN A 25 15.17 -9.95 -0.12
C ASN A 25 15.64 -9.20 1.13
N ASP A 26 15.33 -7.92 1.22
CA ASP A 26 15.80 -7.08 2.33
C ASP A 26 14.65 -6.22 2.83
N SER A 27 14.41 -6.31 4.14
CA SER A 27 13.29 -5.58 4.72
C SER A 27 13.62 -4.14 5.07
N LYS A 28 14.89 -3.84 5.39
CA LYS A 28 15.23 -2.51 5.86
C LYS A 28 15.00 -1.44 4.80
N GLY A 29 15.61 -1.62 3.65
CA GLY A 29 15.43 -0.68 2.55
C GLY A 29 14.01 -0.66 2.04
N LEU A 30 13.36 -1.82 2.07
CA LEU A 30 11.99 -1.95 1.60
C LEU A 30 11.04 -1.10 2.43
N VAL A 31 11.13 -1.19 3.76
CA VAL A 31 10.23 -0.43 4.62
C VAL A 31 10.40 1.07 4.38
N PHE A 32 11.63 1.51 4.27
CA PHE A 32 11.90 2.91 3.99
C PHE A 32 11.31 3.34 2.65
N SER A 33 11.51 2.52 1.62
CA SER A 33 11.00 2.84 0.30
C SER A 33 9.48 2.84 0.27
N LEU A 34 8.85 1.90 0.97
CA LEU A 34 7.40 1.85 1.04
C LEU A 34 6.84 3.10 1.71
N SER A 35 7.43 3.49 2.82
CA SER A 35 6.97 4.70 3.52
C SER A 35 7.05 5.91 2.62
N LYS A 36 8.13 6.02 1.87
CA LYS A 36 8.30 7.14 0.95
C LYS A 36 7.24 7.11 -0.14
N ILE A 37 7.00 5.95 -0.72
CA ILE A 37 6.02 5.82 -1.80
C ILE A 37 4.62 6.15 -1.31
N PHE A 38 4.23 5.63 -0.16
CA PHE A 38 2.91 5.91 0.38
C PHE A 38 2.74 7.40 0.67
N ASN A 39 3.80 8.04 1.14
CA ASN A 39 3.76 9.47 1.40
C ASN A 39 3.61 10.27 0.11
N GLU A 40 4.33 9.87 -0.93
CA GLU A 40 4.25 10.56 -2.22
C GLU A 40 2.88 10.43 -2.86
N GLU A 41 2.26 9.28 -2.69
CA GLU A 41 0.95 9.03 -3.28
C GLU A 41 -0.19 9.50 -2.38
N ASN A 42 0.12 10.06 -1.22
CA ASN A 42 -0.88 10.50 -0.26
C ASN A 42 -1.82 9.38 0.15
N ILE A 43 -1.28 8.20 0.28
CA ILE A 43 -2.05 7.04 0.68
C ILE A 43 -1.93 6.88 2.18
N ASN A 44 -3.06 6.70 2.83
CA ASN A 44 -3.10 6.53 4.27
C ASN A 44 -2.81 5.09 4.65
N LEU A 45 -1.66 4.87 5.25
CA LEU A 45 -1.25 3.55 5.68
C LEU A 45 -1.88 3.25 7.04
N THR A 46 -2.70 2.22 7.10
CA THR A 46 -3.40 1.87 8.33
C THR A 46 -2.72 0.76 9.11
N GLY A 47 -1.85 0.00 8.48
CA GLY A 47 -1.13 -1.04 9.17
C GLY A 47 0.02 -1.58 8.36
N MET A 48 1.05 -2.03 9.03
CA MET A 48 2.19 -2.63 8.37
C MET A 48 2.75 -3.72 9.28
N ASN A 49 3.07 -4.86 8.68
CA ASN A 49 3.63 -5.97 9.39
C ASN A 49 4.79 -6.53 8.57
N VAL A 50 5.93 -6.71 9.23
CA VAL A 50 7.14 -7.18 8.56
C VAL A 50 7.53 -8.51 9.15
N ARG A 51 7.77 -9.49 8.29
CA ARG A 51 8.23 -10.82 8.70
C ARG A 51 9.48 -11.17 7.91
N VAL A 52 10.44 -11.71 8.60
CA VAL A 52 11.67 -12.18 7.95
C VAL A 52 11.79 -13.66 8.23
N ASN A 53 11.95 -14.46 7.17
CA ASN A 53 12.08 -15.89 7.35
C ASN A 53 13.54 -16.27 7.55
N LYS A 54 13.79 -17.57 7.74
CA LYS A 54 15.14 -18.07 8.02
C LYS A 54 16.08 -17.89 6.84
N GLN A 55 15.54 -17.76 5.66
CA GLN A 55 16.35 -17.59 4.46
C GLN A 55 16.72 -16.14 4.19
N GLY A 56 16.30 -15.24 5.08
CA GLY A 56 16.59 -13.83 4.92
C GLY A 56 15.61 -13.09 4.04
N LYS A 57 14.60 -13.78 3.55
CA LYS A 57 13.57 -13.13 2.74
C LYS A 57 12.55 -12.46 3.63
N ALA A 58 12.14 -11.27 3.22
CA ALA A 58 11.19 -10.49 3.98
C ALA A 58 9.83 -10.51 3.31
N THR A 59 8.78 -10.58 4.14
CA THR A 59 7.41 -10.43 3.69
C THR A 59 6.83 -9.24 4.44
N VAL A 60 6.42 -8.23 3.70
CA VAL A 60 5.83 -7.04 4.28
C VAL A 60 4.36 -6.99 3.92
N SER A 61 3.52 -7.06 4.93
CA SER A 61 2.07 -6.94 4.75
C SER A 61 1.68 -5.51 5.08
N VAL A 62 1.07 -4.82 4.13
CA VAL A 62 0.67 -3.45 4.35
C VAL A 62 -0.83 -3.33 4.12
N LYS A 63 -1.48 -2.60 5.01
CA LYS A 63 -2.89 -2.26 4.89
C LYS A 63 -3.00 -0.77 4.70
N PHE A 64 -3.79 -0.38 3.75
CA PHE A 64 -3.93 1.03 3.43
C PHE A 64 -5.27 1.30 2.79
N GLU A 65 -5.61 2.57 2.68
CA GLU A 65 -6.85 3.00 2.07
C GLU A 65 -6.57 3.63 0.72
N ILE A 66 -7.35 3.25 -0.27
CA ILE A 66 -7.23 3.81 -1.61
C ILE A 66 -8.59 4.33 -2.06
N ARG A 67 -8.57 5.23 -3.02
CA ARG A 67 -9.80 5.81 -3.56
C ARG A 67 -10.26 5.14 -4.83
N SER A 68 -9.34 4.53 -5.56
CA SER A 68 -9.68 3.91 -6.83
C SER A 68 -8.69 2.82 -7.16
N LYS A 69 -9.07 1.96 -8.10
CA LYS A 69 -8.17 0.91 -8.56
C LYS A 69 -6.97 1.49 -9.28
N GLU A 70 -7.14 2.63 -9.93
CA GLU A 70 -6.02 3.28 -10.60
C GLU A 70 -4.94 3.65 -9.61
N GLN A 71 -5.34 4.15 -8.44
CA GLN A 71 -4.39 4.50 -7.41
C GLN A 71 -3.63 3.26 -6.95
N LEU A 72 -4.33 2.16 -6.79
CA LEU A 72 -3.71 0.91 -6.40
C LEU A 72 -2.71 0.44 -7.46
N ASN A 73 -3.09 0.50 -8.72
CA ASN A 73 -2.21 0.08 -9.80
C ASN A 73 -0.94 0.92 -9.85
N LYS A 74 -1.08 2.22 -9.67
CA LYS A 74 0.08 3.11 -9.63
C LYS A 74 0.99 2.78 -8.47
N LEU A 75 0.39 2.52 -7.32
CA LEU A 75 1.15 2.18 -6.14
C LEU A 75 1.94 0.89 -6.35
N ILE A 76 1.29 -0.12 -6.87
CA ILE A 76 1.94 -1.40 -7.11
C ILE A 76 3.09 -1.24 -8.12
N ALA A 77 2.87 -0.46 -9.16
CA ALA A 77 3.92 -0.23 -10.15
C ALA A 77 5.13 0.44 -9.53
N LYS A 78 4.91 1.41 -8.66
CA LYS A 78 6.02 2.07 -7.98
C LYS A 78 6.75 1.12 -7.04
N ILE A 79 6.02 0.28 -6.34
CA ILE A 79 6.63 -0.68 -5.42
C ILE A 79 7.46 -1.68 -6.21
N ARG A 80 6.98 -2.11 -7.35
CA ARG A 80 7.73 -3.06 -8.17
C ARG A 80 9.05 -2.51 -8.68
N ASN A 81 9.15 -1.20 -8.77
CA ASN A 81 10.39 -0.56 -9.19
C ASN A 81 11.43 -0.48 -8.07
N VAL A 82 11.04 -0.82 -6.86
CA VAL A 82 11.98 -0.81 -5.74
C VAL A 82 12.92 -2.00 -5.86
N GLU A 83 14.20 -1.75 -5.63
CA GLU A 83 15.19 -2.83 -5.69
C GLU A 83 14.96 -3.82 -4.56
N GLY A 84 15.16 -5.09 -4.89
CA GLY A 84 15.01 -6.17 -3.92
C GLY A 84 13.62 -6.75 -3.85
N ILE A 85 12.68 -6.20 -4.58
CA ILE A 85 11.32 -6.74 -4.61
C ILE A 85 11.30 -8.01 -5.44
N ILE A 86 10.77 -9.08 -4.86
CA ILE A 86 10.63 -10.35 -5.55
C ILE A 86 9.25 -10.44 -6.18
N ASP A 87 8.22 -10.13 -5.40
CA ASP A 87 6.84 -10.28 -5.88
C ASP A 87 5.91 -9.46 -5.01
N ILE A 88 4.72 -9.22 -5.52
CA ILE A 88 3.67 -8.52 -4.79
C ILE A 88 2.39 -9.32 -4.96
N GLU A 89 1.73 -9.60 -3.85
CA GLU A 89 0.50 -10.36 -3.86
C GLU A 89 -0.60 -9.56 -3.18
N ARG A 90 -1.76 -9.52 -3.81
CA ARG A 90 -2.92 -8.86 -3.22
C ARG A 90 -3.73 -9.89 -2.45
N THR A 91 -4.02 -9.59 -1.20
CA THR A 91 -4.76 -10.52 -0.34
C THR A 91 -6.23 -10.21 -0.28
N THR A 92 -6.62 -8.97 -0.57
CA THR A 92 -8.04 -8.62 -0.63
C THR A 92 -8.41 -8.31 -2.06
N GLY A 93 -9.44 -8.97 -2.49
CA GLY A 93 -9.88 -8.86 -3.87
C GLY A 93 -10.43 -7.53 -4.26
#